data_3b2efb15bb572fe81a2bf8e1c506d288
#
_entry.id   3b2efb15bb572fe81a2bf8e1c506d288
#
_cell.length_a   1.000
_cell.length_b   1.000
_cell.length_c   1.000
_cell.angle_alpha   90.00
_cell.angle_beta   90.00
_cell.angle_gamma   90.00
#
_symmetry.space_group_name_H-M   'P 1'
#
loop_
_entity.id
_entity.type
_entity.pdbx_description
1 polymer ?
#
loop_
_entity_poly.entity_id
_entity_poly.type
_entity_poly.pdbx_seq_one_letter_code
_entity_poly.pdbx_strand_id
1 'polypeptide(L)'
;ECAGQFYAKSNKTITAWLDENGYLLKAVKIEHSYPHCWRCKKPIIFRATPQWFASVDGFRDDVLKAIKTVTWHPDWGEDRMSEMIKGRNDWCISRQRTWGVPLPIFYCKDCGEPYVTEESIKKIQDVVRTEGTNAWWAKEAKDLVPEGAKCPKCGCTEFKKETDIMDVWFDSGSTHQSVLVERGLDYPADLYLEGNDQYRGWFQSSLLTSVAVNGIAPYKEVLCCGF
;
A
#
# COMPACT_ATOMS: atom_id res chain seq x y z
N GLU A 1 -3.30 1.28 33.97
CA GLU A 1 -2.12 1.05 34.80
C GLU A 1 -0.79 1.17 34.01
N CYS A 2 -0.77 0.85 32.70
CA CYS A 2 0.41 0.95 31.85
C CYS A 2 0.53 2.27 31.09
N ALA A 3 -0.41 3.19 31.22
CA ALA A 3 -0.37 4.47 30.51
C ALA A 3 0.88 5.28 30.88
N GLY A 4 1.60 5.77 29.87
CA GLY A 4 2.85 6.51 30.05
C GLY A 4 4.09 5.65 30.29
N GLN A 5 3.97 4.33 30.43
CA GLN A 5 5.12 3.45 30.56
C GLN A 5 5.71 3.10 29.18
N PHE A 6 7.04 2.96 29.13
CA PHE A 6 7.69 2.40 27.96
C PHE A 6 7.28 0.92 27.79
N TYR A 7 6.83 0.53 26.61
CA TYR A 7 6.20 -0.77 26.34
C TYR A 7 6.96 -1.98 26.90
N ALA A 8 8.30 -2.01 26.81
CA ALA A 8 9.08 -3.13 27.30
C ALA A 8 9.07 -3.25 28.85
N LYS A 9 8.80 -2.16 29.56
CA LYS A 9 8.64 -2.15 31.00
C LYS A 9 7.24 -2.62 31.41
N SER A 10 6.23 -2.39 30.58
CA SER A 10 4.85 -2.78 30.84
C SER A 10 4.66 -4.29 30.95
N ASN A 11 5.52 -5.11 30.34
CA ASN A 11 5.43 -6.57 30.42
C ASN A 11 5.45 -7.06 31.89
N LYS A 12 6.31 -6.49 32.74
CA LYS A 12 6.37 -6.86 34.16
C LYS A 12 5.12 -6.42 34.91
N THR A 13 4.64 -5.21 34.64
CA THR A 13 3.41 -4.68 35.25
C THR A 13 2.20 -5.51 34.87
N ILE A 14 2.06 -5.90 33.60
CA ILE A 14 0.96 -6.73 33.11
C ILE A 14 1.01 -8.12 33.74
N THR A 15 2.19 -8.75 33.78
CA THR A 15 2.35 -10.10 34.39
C THR A 15 2.01 -10.08 35.88
N ALA A 16 2.48 -9.08 36.62
CA ALA A 16 2.16 -8.95 38.04
C ALA A 16 0.65 -8.73 38.26
N TRP A 17 0.03 -7.85 37.49
CA TRP A 17 -1.40 -7.61 37.57
C TRP A 17 -2.25 -8.86 37.27
N LEU A 18 -1.87 -9.65 36.24
CA LEU A 18 -2.53 -10.91 35.93
C LEU A 18 -2.41 -11.93 37.06
N ASP A 19 -1.26 -12.00 37.70
CA ASP A 19 -1.00 -12.88 38.85
C ASP A 19 -1.85 -12.48 40.05
N GLU A 20 -1.80 -11.20 40.44
CA GLU A 20 -2.54 -10.63 41.56
C GLU A 20 -4.06 -10.79 41.44
N ASN A 21 -4.58 -10.80 40.19
CA ASN A 21 -6.02 -10.94 39.93
C ASN A 21 -6.45 -12.37 39.54
N GLY A 22 -5.56 -13.35 39.63
CA GLY A 22 -5.84 -14.76 39.39
C GLY A 22 -6.06 -15.14 37.91
N TYR A 23 -5.60 -14.30 36.98
CA TYR A 23 -5.72 -14.55 35.54
C TYR A 23 -4.47 -15.17 34.91
N LEU A 24 -3.35 -15.22 35.65
CA LEU A 24 -2.10 -15.77 35.15
C LEU A 24 -2.07 -17.29 35.33
N LEU A 25 -2.15 -18.04 34.23
CA LEU A 25 -2.00 -19.48 34.28
C LEU A 25 -0.54 -19.89 34.52
N LYS A 26 0.40 -19.30 33.79
CA LYS A 26 1.84 -19.59 33.92
C LYS A 26 2.66 -18.51 33.21
N ALA A 27 3.80 -18.14 33.81
CA ALA A 27 4.82 -17.31 33.16
C ALA A 27 6.12 -18.11 33.00
N VAL A 28 6.69 -18.17 31.80
CA VAL A 28 7.93 -18.88 31.52
C VAL A 28 8.83 -17.97 30.68
N LYS A 29 10.10 -17.94 31.01
CA LYS A 29 11.10 -17.29 30.15
C LYS A 29 11.45 -18.18 29.01
N ILE A 30 11.38 -17.63 27.78
CA ILE A 30 11.82 -18.27 26.56
C ILE A 30 12.90 -17.43 25.90
N GLU A 31 13.81 -18.07 25.19
CA GLU A 31 14.78 -17.42 24.32
C GLU A 31 14.35 -17.66 22.86
N HIS A 32 14.22 -16.60 22.11
CA HIS A 32 13.81 -16.66 20.71
C HIS A 32 14.34 -15.46 19.92
N SER A 33 14.39 -15.57 18.60
CA SER A 33 14.70 -14.45 17.73
C SER A 33 13.59 -13.41 17.80
N TYR A 34 13.97 -12.14 17.96
CA TYR A 34 13.02 -11.03 18.02
C TYR A 34 13.34 -9.99 16.92
N PRO A 35 12.34 -9.49 16.19
CA PRO A 35 12.58 -8.53 15.13
C PRO A 35 13.06 -7.19 15.66
N HIS A 36 14.10 -6.66 15.03
CA HIS A 36 14.70 -5.37 15.34
C HIS A 36 14.61 -4.45 14.13
N CYS A 37 14.51 -3.15 14.40
CA CYS A 37 14.57 -2.14 13.34
C CYS A 37 15.90 -2.24 12.60
N TRP A 38 15.87 -2.42 11.30
CA TRP A 38 17.09 -2.55 10.48
C TRP A 38 17.99 -1.31 10.54
N ARG A 39 17.42 -0.12 10.82
CA ARG A 39 18.17 1.14 10.92
C ARG A 39 18.74 1.38 12.31
N CYS A 40 17.92 1.44 13.34
CA CYS A 40 18.38 1.77 14.69
C CYS A 40 18.71 0.55 15.56
N LYS A 41 18.51 -0.67 15.05
CA LYS A 41 18.79 -1.97 15.71
C LYS A 41 18.04 -2.20 17.03
N LYS A 42 17.07 -1.36 17.35
CA LYS A 42 16.24 -1.53 18.55
C LYS A 42 15.08 -2.50 18.27
N PRO A 43 14.59 -3.22 19.29
CA PRO A 43 13.40 -4.06 19.17
C PRO A 43 12.21 -3.25 18.63
N ILE A 44 11.42 -3.86 17.75
CA ILE A 44 10.17 -3.27 17.26
C ILE A 44 8.99 -3.77 18.10
N ILE A 45 7.84 -3.14 17.93
CA ILE A 45 6.57 -3.59 18.48
C ILE A 45 5.58 -3.88 17.35
N PHE A 46 4.65 -4.80 17.63
CA PHE A 46 3.49 -5.02 16.77
C PHE A 46 2.36 -4.08 17.20
N ARG A 47 1.84 -3.32 16.26
CA ARG A 47 0.81 -2.33 16.50
C ARG A 47 -0.23 -2.37 15.40
N ALA A 48 -1.50 -2.49 15.77
CA ALA A 48 -2.61 -2.27 14.85
C ALA A 48 -2.78 -0.76 14.62
N THR A 49 -2.89 -0.37 13.37
CA THR A 49 -3.14 1.01 12.94
C THR A 49 -4.13 1.02 11.80
N PRO A 50 -4.97 2.06 11.67
CA PRO A 50 -5.76 2.25 10.46
C PRO A 50 -4.84 2.33 9.24
N GLN A 51 -5.22 1.64 8.17
CA GLN A 51 -4.44 1.59 6.94
C GLN A 51 -5.39 1.60 5.75
N TRP A 52 -4.90 2.05 4.60
CA TRP A 52 -5.58 1.92 3.33
C TRP A 52 -5.15 0.63 2.62
N PHE A 53 -6.15 -0.12 2.19
CA PHE A 53 -5.94 -1.38 1.46
C PHE A 53 -6.60 -1.29 0.09
N ALA A 54 -5.91 -1.75 -0.94
CA ALA A 54 -6.51 -2.08 -2.22
C ALA A 54 -6.95 -3.54 -2.16
N SER A 55 -8.25 -3.77 -2.32
CA SER A 55 -8.77 -5.14 -2.36
C SER A 55 -8.36 -5.83 -3.65
N VAL A 56 -7.79 -7.02 -3.51
CA VAL A 56 -7.39 -7.86 -4.65
C VAL A 56 -8.50 -8.85 -5.01
N ASP A 57 -9.38 -9.17 -4.08
CA ASP A 57 -10.41 -10.20 -4.25
C ASP A 57 -11.36 -9.89 -5.42
N GLY A 58 -11.68 -8.61 -5.63
CA GLY A 58 -12.61 -8.18 -6.68
C GLY A 58 -12.12 -8.41 -8.11
N PHE A 59 -10.81 -8.58 -8.33
CA PHE A 59 -10.22 -8.78 -9.67
C PHE A 59 -9.15 -9.87 -9.73
N ARG A 60 -9.01 -10.68 -8.67
CA ARG A 60 -8.05 -11.79 -8.58
C ARG A 60 -8.13 -12.75 -9.78
N ASP A 61 -9.34 -13.13 -10.17
CA ASP A 61 -9.56 -14.04 -11.28
C ASP A 61 -9.09 -13.44 -12.62
N ASP A 62 -9.25 -12.14 -12.79
CA ASP A 62 -8.78 -11.45 -13.99
C ASP A 62 -7.25 -11.35 -14.01
N VAL A 63 -6.60 -11.17 -12.86
CA VAL A 63 -5.13 -11.27 -12.74
C VAL A 63 -4.66 -12.67 -13.12
N LEU A 64 -5.31 -13.72 -12.63
CA LEU A 64 -4.96 -15.11 -12.96
C LEU A 64 -5.16 -15.42 -14.44
N LYS A 65 -6.16 -14.85 -15.09
CA LYS A 65 -6.32 -14.93 -16.54
C LYS A 65 -5.22 -14.20 -17.29
N ALA A 66 -4.87 -12.98 -16.84
CA ALA A 66 -3.82 -12.18 -17.45
C ALA A 66 -2.45 -12.86 -17.37
N ILE A 67 -2.10 -13.53 -16.27
CA ILE A 67 -0.86 -14.31 -16.12
C ILE A 67 -0.69 -15.33 -17.25
N LYS A 68 -1.77 -15.98 -17.68
CA LYS A 68 -1.76 -16.99 -18.74
C LYS A 68 -1.53 -16.43 -20.14
N THR A 69 -1.64 -15.12 -20.31
CA THR A 69 -1.37 -14.45 -21.60
C THR A 69 0.09 -14.05 -21.77
N VAL A 70 0.90 -14.24 -20.72
CA VAL A 70 2.30 -13.83 -20.66
C VAL A 70 3.21 -15.03 -20.96
N THR A 71 4.26 -14.81 -21.76
CA THR A 71 5.31 -15.81 -21.95
C THR A 71 6.34 -15.68 -20.83
N TRP A 72 6.56 -16.76 -20.09
CA TRP A 72 7.46 -16.77 -18.93
C TRP A 72 8.79 -17.47 -19.27
N HIS A 73 9.90 -16.83 -18.92
CA HIS A 73 11.24 -17.36 -19.02
C HIS A 73 11.94 -17.30 -17.66
N PRO A 74 12.13 -18.45 -16.98
CA PRO A 74 11.73 -19.82 -17.35
C PRO A 74 10.22 -20.09 -17.14
N ASP A 75 9.71 -21.15 -17.74
CA ASP A 75 8.27 -21.50 -17.79
C ASP A 75 7.62 -21.60 -16.41
N TRP A 76 8.34 -22.06 -15.39
CA TRP A 76 7.82 -22.13 -14.00
C TRP A 76 7.39 -20.77 -13.43
N GLY A 77 7.73 -19.67 -14.11
CA GLY A 77 7.32 -18.33 -13.73
C GLY A 77 5.81 -18.13 -13.68
N GLU A 78 5.06 -18.78 -14.60
CA GLU A 78 3.60 -18.76 -14.62
C GLU A 78 3.02 -19.34 -13.32
N ASP A 79 3.45 -20.54 -12.96
CA ASP A 79 2.98 -21.23 -11.75
C ASP A 79 3.34 -20.42 -10.51
N ARG A 80 4.57 -19.92 -10.43
CA ARG A 80 5.03 -19.13 -9.30
C ARG A 80 4.21 -17.85 -9.10
N MET A 81 3.96 -17.09 -10.17
CA MET A 81 3.14 -15.89 -10.09
C MET A 81 1.69 -16.23 -9.73
N SER A 82 1.15 -17.27 -10.34
CA SER A 82 -0.23 -17.75 -10.08
C SER A 82 -0.44 -18.12 -8.62
N GLU A 83 0.47 -18.88 -8.02
CA GLU A 83 0.36 -19.28 -6.61
C GLU A 83 0.50 -18.06 -5.66
N MET A 84 1.37 -17.11 -5.99
CA MET A 84 1.49 -15.88 -5.23
C MET A 84 0.21 -15.03 -5.28
N ILE A 85 -0.47 -14.98 -6.41
CA ILE A 85 -1.73 -14.24 -6.56
C ILE A 85 -2.90 -14.96 -5.88
N LYS A 86 -2.98 -16.29 -5.98
CA LYS A 86 -4.01 -17.10 -5.28
C LYS A 86 -3.96 -16.89 -3.78
N GLY A 87 -2.75 -16.91 -3.19
CA GLY A 87 -2.54 -16.73 -1.75
C GLY A 87 -2.41 -15.26 -1.30
N ARG A 88 -2.61 -14.28 -2.18
CA ARG A 88 -2.41 -12.88 -1.84
C ARG A 88 -3.59 -12.30 -1.08
N ASN A 89 -3.29 -11.68 0.07
CA ASN A 89 -4.24 -10.81 0.78
C ASN A 89 -4.35 -9.44 0.10
N ASP A 90 -5.28 -8.63 0.59
CA ASP A 90 -5.40 -7.23 0.19
C ASP A 90 -4.07 -6.48 0.33
N TRP A 91 -3.83 -5.56 -0.57
CA TRP A 91 -2.59 -4.81 -0.62
C TRP A 91 -2.67 -3.56 0.25
N CYS A 92 -1.94 -3.55 1.37
CA CYS A 92 -1.78 -2.33 2.17
C CYS A 92 -0.98 -1.31 1.36
N ILE A 93 -1.66 -0.26 0.86
CA ILE A 93 -1.06 0.77 0.00
C ILE A 93 -0.57 2.00 0.76
N SER A 94 -0.97 2.18 2.02
CA SER A 94 -0.55 3.32 2.84
C SER A 94 0.76 3.06 3.59
N ARG A 95 1.58 4.11 3.71
CA ARG A 95 2.83 4.09 4.48
C ARG A 95 2.98 5.36 5.29
N GLN A 96 3.41 5.20 6.55
CA GLN A 96 3.72 6.29 7.46
C GLN A 96 5.19 6.69 7.28
N ARG A 97 5.47 7.40 6.18
CA ARG A 97 6.81 7.90 5.84
C ARG A 97 6.72 9.34 5.36
N THR A 98 7.81 10.06 5.47
CA THR A 98 7.88 11.49 5.07
C THR A 98 8.16 11.65 3.57
N TRP A 99 8.85 10.70 2.96
CA TRP A 99 9.23 10.75 1.56
C TRP A 99 8.41 9.76 0.73
N GLY A 100 7.67 10.25 -0.24
CA GLY A 100 6.88 9.44 -1.16
C GLY A 100 5.72 10.23 -1.78
N VAL A 101 4.96 9.58 -2.66
CA VAL A 101 3.77 10.15 -3.28
C VAL A 101 2.62 10.14 -2.26
N PRO A 102 1.97 11.28 -1.97
CA PRO A 102 0.90 11.32 -1.00
C PRO A 102 -0.34 10.55 -1.46
N LEU A 103 -1.07 9.97 -0.51
CA LEU A 103 -2.41 9.43 -0.76
C LEU A 103 -3.41 10.60 -0.87
N PRO A 104 -4.08 10.77 -2.03
CA PRO A 104 -4.95 11.92 -2.29
C PRO A 104 -6.34 11.75 -1.66
N ILE A 105 -6.37 11.51 -0.36
CA ILE A 105 -7.59 11.23 0.40
C ILE A 105 -7.82 12.34 1.41
N PHE A 106 -9.08 12.73 1.58
CA PHE A 106 -9.49 13.69 2.57
C PHE A 106 -10.37 13.02 3.63
N TYR A 107 -10.48 13.65 4.78
CA TYR A 107 -11.38 13.23 5.85
C TYR A 107 -12.23 14.40 6.29
N CYS A 108 -13.52 14.16 6.48
CA CYS A 108 -14.41 15.13 7.07
C CYS A 108 -13.93 15.51 8.48
N LYS A 109 -13.88 16.81 8.79
CA LYS A 109 -13.44 17.26 10.11
C LYS A 109 -14.45 16.93 11.22
N ASP A 110 -15.74 16.87 10.90
CA ASP A 110 -16.78 16.64 11.89
C ASP A 110 -16.96 15.16 12.23
N CYS A 111 -17.13 14.29 11.22
CA CYS A 111 -17.46 12.88 11.43
C CYS A 111 -16.33 11.91 11.11
N GLY A 112 -15.19 12.38 10.58
CA GLY A 112 -14.04 11.55 10.23
C GLY A 112 -14.24 10.68 8.99
N GLU A 113 -15.37 10.78 8.29
CA GLU A 113 -15.65 10.00 7.09
C GLU A 113 -14.64 10.31 6.01
N PRO A 114 -14.03 9.29 5.34
CA PRO A 114 -13.15 9.52 4.20
C PRO A 114 -13.94 10.11 3.03
N TYR A 115 -13.31 11.04 2.33
CA TYR A 115 -13.80 11.66 1.13
C TYR A 115 -12.80 11.41 0.00
N VAL A 116 -13.16 10.53 -0.89
CA VAL A 116 -12.44 10.20 -2.11
C VAL A 116 -13.47 9.96 -3.21
N THR A 117 -13.42 10.78 -4.25
CA THR A 117 -14.34 10.75 -5.39
C THR A 117 -13.53 10.88 -6.68
N GLU A 118 -14.11 10.51 -7.81
CA GLU A 118 -13.45 10.73 -9.12
C GLU A 118 -13.10 12.20 -9.32
N GLU A 119 -13.98 13.10 -8.92
CA GLU A 119 -13.76 14.54 -9.03
C GLU A 119 -12.60 15.02 -8.13
N SER A 120 -12.53 14.54 -6.89
CA SER A 120 -11.43 14.88 -5.98
C SER A 120 -10.09 14.35 -6.49
N ILE A 121 -10.05 13.14 -7.00
CA ILE A 121 -8.83 12.55 -7.61
C ILE A 121 -8.41 13.34 -8.84
N LYS A 122 -9.35 13.67 -9.74
CA LYS A 122 -9.06 14.45 -10.94
C LYS A 122 -8.49 15.82 -10.61
N LYS A 123 -9.08 16.53 -9.62
CA LYS A 123 -8.55 17.82 -9.17
C LYS A 123 -7.11 17.69 -8.67
N ILE A 124 -6.81 16.65 -7.87
CA ILE A 124 -5.44 16.42 -7.39
C ILE A 124 -4.49 16.06 -8.53
N GLN A 125 -4.94 15.26 -9.51
CA GLN A 125 -4.13 14.98 -10.71
C GLN A 125 -3.75 16.27 -11.45
N ASP A 126 -4.68 17.20 -11.63
CA ASP A 126 -4.44 18.47 -12.32
C ASP A 126 -3.46 19.37 -11.53
N VAL A 127 -3.62 19.43 -10.21
CA VAL A 127 -2.69 20.13 -9.33
C VAL A 127 -1.29 19.52 -9.39
N VAL A 128 -1.19 18.20 -9.28
CA VAL A 128 0.11 17.50 -9.30
C VAL A 128 0.78 17.62 -10.67
N ARG A 129 0.01 17.60 -11.77
CA ARG A 129 0.55 17.79 -13.13
C ARG A 129 1.18 19.15 -13.32
N THR A 130 0.64 20.18 -12.69
CA THR A 130 1.11 21.57 -12.84
C THR A 130 2.13 22.00 -11.79
N GLU A 131 1.99 21.53 -10.56
CA GLU A 131 2.77 22.01 -9.40
C GLU A 131 3.63 20.90 -8.75
N GLY A 132 3.46 19.65 -9.17
CA GLY A 132 4.13 18.50 -8.56
C GLY A 132 3.48 18.04 -7.26
N THR A 133 3.97 16.91 -6.72
CA THR A 133 3.41 16.26 -5.52
C THR A 133 3.58 17.09 -4.24
N ASN A 134 4.55 18.02 -4.22
CA ASN A 134 4.76 18.92 -3.07
C ASN A 134 3.54 19.84 -2.81
N ALA A 135 2.72 20.09 -3.82
CA ALA A 135 1.49 20.87 -3.67
C ALA A 135 0.54 20.27 -2.62
N TRP A 136 0.51 18.94 -2.49
CA TRP A 136 -0.29 18.28 -1.46
C TRP A 136 0.10 18.72 -0.05
N TRP A 137 1.39 18.88 0.20
CA TRP A 137 1.90 19.27 1.52
C TRP A 137 1.83 20.78 1.76
N ALA A 138 2.06 21.58 0.72
CA ALA A 138 2.14 23.02 0.81
C ALA A 138 0.78 23.74 0.90
N LYS A 139 -0.27 23.15 0.27
CA LYS A 139 -1.60 23.77 0.22
C LYS A 139 -2.51 23.26 1.34
N GLU A 140 -3.49 24.08 1.72
CA GLU A 140 -4.54 23.67 2.65
C GLU A 140 -5.56 22.74 1.98
N ALA A 141 -6.28 21.94 2.78
CA ALA A 141 -7.30 21.03 2.25
C ALA A 141 -8.37 21.75 1.43
N LYS A 142 -8.81 22.93 1.87
CA LYS A 142 -9.82 23.75 1.17
C LYS A 142 -9.42 24.13 -0.27
N ASP A 143 -8.13 24.25 -0.55
CA ASP A 143 -7.61 24.60 -1.87
C ASP A 143 -7.49 23.39 -2.80
N LEU A 144 -7.52 22.20 -2.22
CA LEU A 144 -7.33 20.92 -2.89
C LEU A 144 -8.61 20.12 -3.10
N VAL A 145 -9.63 20.32 -2.27
CA VAL A 145 -10.93 19.67 -2.48
C VAL A 145 -11.69 20.34 -3.64
N PRO A 146 -12.58 19.63 -4.34
CA PRO A 146 -13.46 20.23 -5.34
C PRO A 146 -14.30 21.36 -4.77
N GLU A 147 -14.66 22.34 -5.61
CA GLU A 147 -15.58 23.40 -5.21
C GLU A 147 -16.95 22.82 -4.85
N GLY A 148 -17.52 23.28 -3.73
CA GLY A 148 -18.79 22.77 -3.26
C GLY A 148 -18.77 21.37 -2.65
N ALA A 149 -17.58 20.77 -2.43
CA ALA A 149 -17.43 19.47 -1.80
C ALA A 149 -18.15 19.40 -0.43
N LYS A 150 -18.90 18.34 -0.23
CA LYS A 150 -19.64 18.07 1.02
C LYS A 150 -19.44 16.62 1.45
N CYS A 151 -19.27 16.42 2.74
CA CYS A 151 -19.21 15.08 3.30
C CYS A 151 -20.52 14.31 2.99
N PRO A 152 -20.44 13.12 2.40
CA PRO A 152 -21.62 12.34 2.03
C PRO A 152 -22.43 11.89 3.24
N LYS A 153 -21.81 11.84 4.43
CA LYS A 153 -22.44 11.36 5.66
C LYS A 153 -23.09 12.45 6.49
N CYS A 154 -22.47 13.62 6.65
CA CYS A 154 -22.95 14.68 7.54
C CYS A 154 -23.15 16.03 6.85
N GLY A 155 -22.78 16.18 5.58
CA GLY A 155 -22.91 17.44 4.84
C GLY A 155 -21.88 18.52 5.17
N CYS A 156 -20.95 18.27 6.10
CA CYS A 156 -19.86 19.19 6.44
C CYS A 156 -19.00 19.50 5.22
N THR A 157 -18.54 20.74 5.11
CA THR A 157 -17.69 21.23 4.01
C THR A 157 -16.21 21.38 4.38
N GLU A 158 -15.88 21.08 5.64
CA GLU A 158 -14.50 21.15 6.11
C GLU A 158 -13.81 19.79 6.11
N PHE A 159 -12.64 19.76 5.52
CA PHE A 159 -11.84 18.54 5.36
C PHE A 159 -10.42 18.72 5.91
N LYS A 160 -9.82 17.58 6.31
CA LYS A 160 -8.39 17.45 6.55
C LYS A 160 -7.79 16.47 5.54
N LYS A 161 -6.52 16.64 5.22
CA LYS A 161 -5.79 15.78 4.28
C LYS A 161 -5.28 14.52 4.98
N GLU A 162 -5.15 13.43 4.22
CA GLU A 162 -4.34 12.29 4.62
C GLU A 162 -2.87 12.68 4.73
N THR A 163 -2.16 12.07 5.65
CA THR A 163 -0.71 12.29 5.88
C THR A 163 0.14 11.10 5.47
N ASP A 164 -0.48 9.98 5.15
CA ASP A 164 0.21 8.80 4.65
C ASP A 164 0.61 8.98 3.18
N ILE A 165 1.65 8.27 2.79
CA ILE A 165 2.12 8.18 1.40
C ILE A 165 1.76 6.82 0.80
N MET A 166 1.82 6.71 -0.51
CA MET A 166 1.64 5.44 -1.22
C MET A 166 2.81 4.50 -0.96
N ASP A 167 2.54 3.20 -1.01
CA ASP A 167 3.57 2.18 -1.10
C ASP A 167 4.41 2.40 -2.36
N VAL A 168 5.73 2.42 -2.24
CA VAL A 168 6.66 2.58 -3.36
C VAL A 168 6.45 1.51 -4.46
N TRP A 169 5.93 0.35 -4.09
CA TRP A 169 5.56 -0.69 -5.05
C TRP A 169 4.32 -0.33 -5.88
N PHE A 170 3.46 0.54 -5.36
CA PHE A 170 2.38 1.12 -6.16
C PHE A 170 2.94 2.12 -7.18
N ASP A 171 3.86 2.98 -6.74
CA ASP A 171 4.51 3.95 -7.63
C ASP A 171 5.25 3.24 -8.76
N SER A 172 6.11 2.26 -8.44
CA SER A 172 6.84 1.48 -9.44
C SER A 172 5.94 0.59 -10.28
N GLY A 173 4.88 0.03 -9.69
CA GLY A 173 3.89 -0.76 -10.40
C GLY A 173 3.14 0.03 -11.46
N SER A 174 3.00 1.35 -11.29
CA SER A 174 2.31 2.24 -12.22
C SER A 174 3.18 2.72 -13.39
N THR A 175 4.43 2.27 -13.52
CA THR A 175 5.36 2.70 -14.58
C THR A 175 4.87 2.35 -15.98
N HIS A 176 4.08 1.29 -16.15
CA HIS A 176 3.43 1.01 -17.44
C HIS A 176 2.55 2.17 -17.91
N GLN A 177 1.86 2.86 -17.00
CA GLN A 177 1.05 4.03 -17.34
C GLN A 177 1.94 5.27 -17.54
N SER A 178 2.78 5.60 -16.55
CA SER A 178 3.56 6.85 -16.52
C SER A 178 4.73 6.87 -17.50
N VAL A 179 5.22 5.72 -17.93
CA VAL A 179 6.34 5.62 -18.88
C VAL A 179 5.87 5.15 -20.25
N LEU A 180 5.17 4.01 -20.34
CA LEU A 180 4.79 3.49 -21.65
C LEU A 180 3.67 4.32 -22.27
N VAL A 181 2.53 4.41 -21.62
CA VAL A 181 1.35 5.08 -22.18
C VAL A 181 1.56 6.59 -22.31
N GLU A 182 1.99 7.26 -21.24
CA GLU A 182 2.13 8.73 -21.23
C GLU A 182 3.22 9.25 -22.18
N ARG A 183 4.22 8.42 -22.51
CA ARG A 183 5.29 8.77 -23.47
C ARG A 183 5.07 8.24 -24.86
N GLY A 184 3.94 7.60 -25.14
CA GLY A 184 3.59 7.03 -26.44
C GLY A 184 4.47 5.85 -26.86
N LEU A 185 4.96 5.09 -25.88
CA LEU A 185 5.69 3.84 -26.12
C LEU A 185 4.69 2.67 -26.21
N ASP A 186 5.17 1.53 -26.72
CA ASP A 186 4.33 0.34 -26.84
C ASP A 186 3.86 -0.17 -25.47
N TYR A 187 2.55 -0.46 -25.40
CA TYR A 187 1.91 -1.04 -24.23
C TYR A 187 0.96 -2.17 -24.68
N PRO A 188 1.04 -3.38 -24.05
CA PRO A 188 2.00 -3.82 -23.03
C PRO A 188 3.46 -3.80 -23.50
N ALA A 189 4.41 -3.71 -22.54
CA ALA A 189 5.83 -3.85 -22.81
C ALA A 189 6.13 -5.21 -23.47
N ASP A 190 7.08 -5.25 -24.39
CA ASP A 190 7.47 -6.53 -25.00
C ASP A 190 8.12 -7.46 -23.97
N LEU A 191 9.00 -6.94 -23.11
CA LEU A 191 9.76 -7.72 -22.15
C LEU A 191 9.96 -6.97 -20.84
N TYR A 192 9.66 -7.62 -19.69
CA TYR A 192 10.18 -7.27 -18.38
C TYR A 192 11.32 -8.20 -18.00
N LEU A 193 12.47 -7.63 -17.64
CA LEU A 193 13.69 -8.37 -17.30
C LEU A 193 14.20 -7.94 -15.92
N GLU A 194 14.16 -8.85 -14.95
CA GLU A 194 14.63 -8.62 -13.57
C GLU A 194 14.96 -9.97 -12.87
N GLY A 195 15.42 -9.86 -11.62
CA GLY A 195 15.69 -11.01 -10.77
C GLY A 195 14.44 -11.70 -10.22
N ASN A 196 14.61 -12.89 -9.67
CA ASN A 196 13.53 -13.75 -9.20
C ASN A 196 12.83 -13.24 -7.93
N ASP A 197 13.37 -12.26 -7.22
CA ASP A 197 12.73 -11.58 -6.11
C ASP A 197 11.56 -10.70 -6.57
N GLN A 198 11.54 -10.28 -7.84
CA GLN A 198 10.51 -9.40 -8.40
C GLN A 198 9.15 -10.08 -8.63
N TYR A 199 9.04 -11.39 -8.46
CA TYR A 199 7.73 -12.04 -8.33
C TYR A 199 6.92 -11.51 -7.12
N ARG A 200 7.60 -11.02 -6.08
CA ARG A 200 7.00 -10.26 -4.96
C ARG A 200 7.27 -8.76 -4.99
N GLY A 201 7.77 -8.26 -6.06
CA GLY A 201 8.08 -6.85 -6.26
C GLY A 201 7.43 -6.31 -7.51
N TRP A 202 8.24 -5.81 -8.43
CA TRP A 202 7.80 -5.07 -9.60
C TRP A 202 6.97 -5.89 -10.59
N PHE A 203 7.28 -7.16 -10.81
CA PHE A 203 6.45 -8.00 -11.69
C PHE A 203 5.01 -8.06 -11.17
N GLN A 204 4.84 -8.28 -9.88
CA GLN A 204 3.53 -8.42 -9.28
C GLN A 204 2.80 -7.08 -9.14
N SER A 205 3.47 -6.03 -8.69
CA SER A 205 2.84 -4.72 -8.52
C SER A 205 2.40 -4.13 -9.86
N SER A 206 3.22 -4.27 -10.92
CA SER A 206 2.85 -3.86 -12.29
C SER A 206 1.66 -4.64 -12.81
N LEU A 207 1.62 -5.96 -12.57
CA LEU A 207 0.50 -6.81 -12.98
C LEU A 207 -0.80 -6.39 -12.30
N LEU A 208 -0.78 -6.19 -10.99
CA LEU A 208 -1.96 -5.81 -10.22
C LEU A 208 -2.50 -4.45 -10.65
N THR A 209 -1.65 -3.44 -10.78
CA THR A 209 -2.09 -2.09 -11.19
C THR A 209 -2.59 -2.06 -12.62
N SER A 210 -1.94 -2.79 -13.53
CA SER A 210 -2.36 -2.87 -14.93
C SER A 210 -3.70 -3.58 -15.10
N VAL A 211 -3.87 -4.74 -14.47
CA VAL A 211 -5.13 -5.50 -14.58
C VAL A 211 -6.28 -4.74 -13.92
N ALA A 212 -6.05 -4.11 -12.76
CA ALA A 212 -7.08 -3.33 -12.09
C ALA A 212 -7.62 -2.17 -12.94
N VAL A 213 -6.78 -1.53 -13.75
CA VAL A 213 -7.14 -0.34 -14.55
C VAL A 213 -7.45 -0.69 -16.00
N ASN A 214 -6.67 -1.57 -16.61
CA ASN A 214 -6.70 -1.84 -18.06
C ASN A 214 -7.20 -3.26 -18.39
N GLY A 215 -7.36 -4.14 -17.42
CA GLY A 215 -7.83 -5.52 -17.62
C GLY A 215 -6.80 -6.46 -18.26
N ILE A 216 -5.56 -6.01 -18.50
CA ILE A 216 -4.50 -6.79 -19.17
C ILE A 216 -3.18 -6.77 -18.38
N ALA A 217 -2.31 -7.76 -18.65
CA ALA A 217 -0.93 -7.73 -18.16
C ALA A 217 -0.14 -6.56 -18.76
N PRO A 218 0.80 -5.94 -18.00
CA PRO A 218 1.57 -4.80 -18.50
C PRO A 218 2.75 -5.19 -19.39
N TYR A 219 2.98 -6.48 -19.57
CA TYR A 219 4.07 -7.08 -20.32
C TYR A 219 3.59 -8.29 -21.10
N LYS A 220 4.22 -8.54 -22.26
CA LYS A 220 3.99 -9.73 -23.10
C LYS A 220 4.85 -10.89 -22.64
N GLU A 221 6.10 -10.60 -22.22
CA GLU A 221 7.07 -11.58 -21.77
C GLU A 221 7.74 -11.13 -20.46
N VAL A 222 8.11 -12.11 -19.64
CA VAL A 222 8.92 -11.91 -18.42
C VAL A 222 10.13 -12.82 -18.50
N LEU A 223 11.32 -12.22 -18.47
CA LEU A 223 12.57 -12.95 -18.35
C LEU A 223 13.14 -12.74 -16.94
N CYS A 224 13.21 -13.83 -16.17
CA CYS A 224 13.65 -13.82 -14.81
C CYS A 224 15.06 -14.40 -14.69
N CYS A 225 16.04 -13.58 -14.32
CA CYS A 225 17.37 -14.04 -14.02
C CYS A 225 17.53 -14.52 -12.56
N GLY A 226 18.51 -15.38 -12.32
CA GLY A 226 18.97 -15.74 -10.99
C GLY A 226 19.95 -14.72 -10.41
N PHE A 227 20.31 -14.96 -9.16
CA PHE A 227 21.39 -14.24 -8.47
C PHE A 227 22.62 -15.13 -8.32
#